data_4492238a8e5c1a409d58929b210c4d35
#
_entry.id   4492238a8e5c1a409d58929b210c4d35
#
_cell.length_a   1.000
_cell.length_b   1.000
_cell.length_c   1.000
_cell.angle_alpha   90.00
_cell.angle_beta   90.00
_cell.angle_gamma   90.00
#
_symmetry.space_group_name_H-M   'P 1'
#
loop_
_entity.id
_entity.type
_entity.pdbx_description
1 polymer ?
#
loop_
_entity_poly.entity_id
_entity_poly.type
_entity_poly.pdbx_seq_one_letter_code
_entity_poly.pdbx_strand_id
1 'polypeptide(L)'
;MKKYTLLLLFVFTTLLSCTTKETTTYYLIRHAEKVRTDVTNRNPNLNEAGKERATNWGTYFKNIDLDAVYATDYNRTQQTASPTAKNKNLPIQKYDPRKMYTEDFAAVTKGKTVLIVGHSNTTPVFANKILGEQKYKNMDDRDNASLYIVTIVGTEKTSRIEILE
;
A
#
# COMPACT_ATOMS: atom_id res chain seq x y z
N MET A 1 28.17 68.92 21.19
CA MET A 1 28.47 67.67 20.40
C MET A 1 27.52 66.58 20.87
N LYS A 2 26.49 66.27 20.06
CA LYS A 2 25.47 65.25 20.42
C LYS A 2 25.92 63.90 19.80
N LYS A 3 26.18 62.89 20.67
CA LYS A 3 26.49 61.53 20.24
C LYS A 3 25.16 60.81 20.02
N TYR A 4 24.87 60.43 18.77
CA TYR A 4 23.75 59.56 18.40
C TYR A 4 24.22 58.12 18.51
N THR A 5 23.71 57.40 19.51
CA THR A 5 23.90 55.96 19.68
C THR A 5 22.86 55.25 18.79
N LEU A 6 23.32 54.65 17.70
CA LEU A 6 22.46 53.85 16.80
C LEU A 6 22.25 52.47 17.40
N LEU A 7 21.03 52.21 17.94
CA LEU A 7 20.63 50.91 18.46
C LEU A 7 20.21 50.00 17.27
N LEU A 8 21.07 49.07 16.84
CA LEU A 8 20.75 48.08 15.84
C LEU A 8 19.88 47.00 16.47
N LEU A 9 18.55 47.03 16.23
CA LEU A 9 17.61 45.99 16.64
C LEU A 9 17.76 44.80 15.67
N PHE A 10 18.46 43.76 16.12
CA PHE A 10 18.59 42.52 15.35
C PHE A 10 17.30 41.68 15.53
N VAL A 11 16.35 41.82 14.59
CA VAL A 11 15.12 41.01 14.58
C VAL A 11 15.48 39.61 14.11
N PHE A 12 15.61 38.65 15.05
CA PHE A 12 15.81 37.24 14.79
C PHE A 12 14.46 36.64 14.41
N THR A 13 14.14 36.60 13.11
CA THR A 13 12.96 35.88 12.57
C THR A 13 13.27 34.41 12.63
N THR A 14 12.79 33.71 13.66
CA THR A 14 12.74 32.24 13.71
C THR A 14 11.74 31.75 12.69
N LEU A 15 12.22 31.30 11.54
CA LEU A 15 11.42 30.53 10.59
C LEU A 15 11.05 29.19 11.27
N LEU A 16 9.84 29.12 11.82
CA LEU A 16 9.24 27.83 12.19
C LEU A 16 9.02 27.07 10.88
N SER A 17 9.99 26.27 10.49
CA SER A 17 9.83 25.28 9.42
C SER A 17 8.86 24.22 9.93
N CYS A 18 7.59 24.31 9.56
CA CYS A 18 6.61 23.25 9.76
C CYS A 18 6.99 22.10 8.80
N THR A 19 7.88 21.21 9.24
CA THR A 19 8.16 19.98 8.50
C THR A 19 6.94 19.08 8.58
N THR A 20 6.09 19.09 7.55
CA THR A 20 5.04 18.10 7.40
C THR A 20 5.71 16.73 7.38
N LYS A 21 5.43 15.90 8.40
CA LYS A 21 5.96 14.53 8.43
C LYS A 21 5.44 13.79 7.21
N GLU A 22 6.37 13.28 6.41
CA GLU A 22 6.07 12.50 5.23
C GLU A 22 5.27 11.26 5.62
N THR A 23 4.14 11.03 4.94
CA THR A 23 3.24 9.91 5.20
C THR A 23 3.36 8.88 4.09
N THR A 24 3.58 7.62 4.45
CA THR A 24 3.53 6.48 3.53
C THR A 24 2.33 5.62 3.89
N THR A 25 1.49 5.28 2.91
CA THR A 25 0.32 4.42 3.12
C THR A 25 0.38 3.19 2.21
N TYR A 26 0.27 2.01 2.82
CA TYR A 26 0.17 0.74 2.11
C TYR A 26 -1.23 0.17 2.24
N TYR A 27 -1.87 -0.07 1.11
CA TYR A 27 -3.09 -0.83 0.96
C TYR A 27 -2.72 -2.23 0.49
N LEU A 28 -2.99 -3.25 1.30
CA LEU A 28 -2.61 -4.63 0.96
C LEU A 28 -3.87 -5.48 0.88
N ILE A 29 -4.06 -6.14 -0.26
CA ILE A 29 -5.19 -7.04 -0.51
C ILE A 29 -4.70 -8.40 -0.98
N ARG A 30 -5.50 -9.42 -0.75
CA ARG A 30 -5.34 -10.71 -1.39
C ARG A 30 -5.93 -10.66 -2.81
N HIS A 31 -5.40 -11.50 -3.72
CA HIS A 31 -6.06 -11.72 -5.01
C HIS A 31 -7.53 -12.13 -4.82
N ALA A 32 -8.40 -11.73 -5.73
CA ALA A 32 -9.80 -12.08 -5.75
C ALA A 32 -10.03 -13.59 -6.04
N GLU A 33 -11.25 -14.03 -6.09
CA GLU A 33 -11.65 -15.42 -6.26
C GLU A 33 -11.11 -16.01 -7.56
N LYS A 34 -10.39 -17.12 -7.44
CA LYS A 34 -9.75 -17.81 -8.57
C LYS A 34 -10.54 -19.04 -9.01
N VAL A 35 -10.34 -19.48 -10.24
CA VAL A 35 -10.80 -20.79 -10.72
C VAL A 35 -10.13 -21.90 -9.90
N ARG A 36 -10.92 -22.88 -9.42
CA ARG A 36 -10.48 -24.00 -8.57
C ARG A 36 -10.82 -25.38 -9.15
N THR A 37 -11.33 -25.44 -10.38
CA THR A 37 -11.77 -26.69 -11.02
C THR A 37 -10.62 -27.62 -11.40
N ASP A 38 -9.43 -27.05 -11.64
CA ASP A 38 -8.20 -27.81 -11.92
C ASP A 38 -7.20 -27.60 -10.78
N VAL A 39 -7.05 -28.59 -9.93
CA VAL A 39 -6.13 -28.56 -8.77
C VAL A 39 -4.66 -28.63 -9.18
N THR A 40 -4.36 -29.02 -10.41
CA THR A 40 -2.98 -29.09 -10.93
C THR A 40 -2.51 -27.75 -11.46
N ASN A 41 -3.44 -26.85 -11.80
CA ASN A 41 -3.12 -25.51 -12.28
C ASN A 41 -2.60 -24.60 -11.14
N ARG A 42 -1.31 -24.38 -11.14
CA ARG A 42 -0.64 -23.53 -10.13
C ARG A 42 -0.82 -22.02 -10.36
N ASN A 43 -1.25 -21.63 -11.57
CA ASN A 43 -1.44 -20.23 -11.93
C ASN A 43 -2.84 -19.97 -12.53
N PRO A 44 -3.93 -20.28 -11.79
CA PRO A 44 -5.28 -20.07 -12.29
C PRO A 44 -5.63 -18.59 -12.44
N ASN A 45 -6.54 -18.33 -13.39
CA ASN A 45 -7.19 -17.02 -13.55
C ASN A 45 -8.23 -16.78 -12.47
N LEU A 46 -8.74 -15.56 -12.38
CA LEU A 46 -9.94 -15.25 -11.64
C LEU A 46 -11.17 -15.95 -12.25
N ASN A 47 -12.11 -16.38 -11.40
CA ASN A 47 -13.46 -16.74 -11.82
C ASN A 47 -14.34 -15.50 -11.99
N GLU A 48 -15.60 -15.63 -12.32
CA GLU A 48 -16.49 -14.48 -12.55
C GLU A 48 -16.66 -13.63 -11.27
N ALA A 49 -16.87 -14.23 -10.10
CA ALA A 49 -16.95 -13.51 -8.83
C ALA A 49 -15.66 -12.74 -8.54
N GLY A 50 -14.51 -13.33 -8.87
CA GLY A 50 -13.21 -12.65 -8.71
C GLY A 50 -13.01 -11.48 -9.66
N LYS A 51 -13.53 -11.55 -10.88
CA LYS A 51 -13.51 -10.42 -11.83
C LYS A 51 -14.39 -9.26 -11.33
N GLU A 52 -15.55 -9.59 -10.78
CA GLU A 52 -16.45 -8.62 -10.15
C GLU A 52 -15.78 -7.96 -8.95
N ARG A 53 -15.19 -8.74 -8.02
CA ARG A 53 -14.45 -8.20 -6.89
C ARG A 53 -13.27 -7.33 -7.33
N ALA A 54 -12.53 -7.72 -8.35
CA ALA A 54 -11.45 -6.89 -8.90
C ALA A 54 -11.98 -5.53 -9.41
N THR A 55 -13.16 -5.53 -10.04
CA THR A 55 -13.84 -4.28 -10.45
C THR A 55 -14.25 -3.44 -9.25
N ASN A 56 -14.78 -4.06 -8.17
CA ASN A 56 -15.16 -3.40 -6.93
C ASN A 56 -13.93 -2.77 -6.26
N TRP A 57 -12.78 -3.45 -6.24
CA TRP A 57 -11.52 -2.83 -5.81
C TRP A 57 -11.15 -1.62 -6.67
N GLY A 58 -11.30 -1.71 -8.00
CA GLY A 58 -11.10 -0.57 -8.91
C GLY A 58 -11.99 0.63 -8.57
N THR A 59 -13.23 0.37 -8.14
CA THR A 59 -14.18 1.41 -7.70
C THR A 59 -13.79 1.99 -6.34
N TYR A 60 -13.43 1.14 -5.37
CA TYR A 60 -12.97 1.56 -4.04
C TYR A 60 -11.78 2.52 -4.14
N PHE A 61 -10.77 2.16 -4.95
CA PHE A 61 -9.57 2.97 -5.12
C PHE A 61 -9.75 4.18 -6.04
N LYS A 62 -10.92 4.39 -6.65
CA LYS A 62 -11.13 5.47 -7.61
C LYS A 62 -10.77 6.86 -7.07
N ASN A 63 -11.14 7.14 -5.83
CA ASN A 63 -10.93 8.44 -5.17
C ASN A 63 -9.70 8.45 -4.23
N ILE A 64 -8.88 7.42 -4.23
CA ILE A 64 -7.64 7.34 -3.46
C ILE A 64 -6.48 7.63 -4.41
N ASP A 65 -5.66 8.63 -4.13
CA ASP A 65 -4.50 8.96 -4.95
C ASP A 65 -3.38 7.95 -4.73
N LEU A 66 -3.36 6.91 -5.58
CA LEU A 66 -2.32 5.89 -5.59
C LEU A 66 -1.13 6.36 -6.44
N ASP A 67 0.07 6.19 -5.90
CA ASP A 67 1.34 6.46 -6.58
C ASP A 67 1.91 5.21 -7.27
N ALA A 68 1.56 4.02 -6.77
CA ALA A 68 2.07 2.77 -7.32
C ALA A 68 1.12 1.59 -7.05
N VAL A 69 1.14 0.62 -7.97
CA VAL A 69 0.43 -0.66 -7.85
C VAL A 69 1.44 -1.79 -8.00
N TYR A 70 1.53 -2.66 -6.99
CA TYR A 70 2.37 -3.85 -6.99
C TYR A 70 1.54 -5.13 -6.95
N ALA A 71 1.97 -6.14 -7.68
CA ALA A 71 1.36 -7.48 -7.60
C ALA A 71 2.44 -8.56 -7.79
N THR A 72 2.21 -9.74 -7.21
CA THR A 72 3.06 -10.90 -7.54
C THR A 72 2.84 -11.33 -8.99
N ASP A 73 3.80 -12.08 -9.56
CA ASP A 73 3.73 -12.54 -10.95
C ASP A 73 2.84 -13.80 -11.12
N TYR A 74 1.56 -13.65 -10.76
CA TYR A 74 0.52 -14.67 -10.97
C TYR A 74 -0.69 -14.06 -11.66
N ASN A 75 -1.37 -14.83 -12.50
CA ASN A 75 -2.55 -14.37 -13.24
C ASN A 75 -3.58 -13.74 -12.30
N ARG A 76 -3.94 -14.42 -11.22
CA ARG A 76 -4.95 -13.97 -10.26
C ARG A 76 -4.60 -12.64 -9.58
N THR A 77 -3.34 -12.39 -9.24
CA THR A 77 -2.93 -11.12 -8.60
C THR A 77 -2.86 -9.98 -9.62
N GLN A 78 -2.34 -10.25 -10.82
CA GLN A 78 -2.32 -9.28 -11.92
C GLN A 78 -3.74 -8.90 -12.35
N GLN A 79 -4.64 -9.87 -12.49
CA GLN A 79 -6.04 -9.63 -12.83
C GLN A 79 -6.79 -8.87 -11.74
N THR A 80 -6.49 -9.13 -10.46
CA THR A 80 -7.08 -8.36 -9.34
C THR A 80 -6.62 -6.91 -9.34
N ALA A 81 -5.34 -6.65 -9.62
CA ALA A 81 -4.76 -5.31 -9.65
C ALA A 81 -5.22 -4.49 -10.88
N SER A 82 -5.53 -5.17 -12.00
CA SER A 82 -5.72 -4.55 -13.32
C SER A 82 -6.78 -3.45 -13.36
N PRO A 83 -8.00 -3.60 -12.82
CA PRO A 83 -9.00 -2.52 -12.87
C PRO A 83 -8.53 -1.26 -12.14
N THR A 84 -7.92 -1.42 -10.95
CA THR A 84 -7.37 -0.28 -10.19
C THR A 84 -6.24 0.40 -10.95
N ALA A 85 -5.28 -0.38 -11.45
CA ALA A 85 -4.14 0.14 -12.21
C ALA A 85 -4.60 0.92 -13.47
N LYS A 86 -5.60 0.38 -14.20
CA LYS A 86 -6.22 1.06 -15.34
C LYS A 86 -6.86 2.38 -14.95
N ASN A 87 -7.69 2.39 -13.91
CA ASN A 87 -8.40 3.60 -13.44
C ASN A 87 -7.43 4.70 -13.02
N LYS A 88 -6.24 4.33 -12.53
CA LYS A 88 -5.18 5.25 -12.07
C LYS A 88 -4.14 5.56 -13.15
N ASN A 89 -4.23 4.92 -14.31
CA ASN A 89 -3.20 5.02 -15.36
C ASN A 89 -1.79 4.69 -14.85
N LEU A 90 -1.69 3.69 -13.96
CA LEU A 90 -0.45 3.22 -13.36
C LEU A 90 -0.05 1.84 -13.92
N PRO A 91 1.24 1.58 -14.14
CA PRO A 91 1.71 0.22 -14.46
C PRO A 91 1.61 -0.68 -13.22
N ILE A 92 1.33 -1.96 -13.43
CA ILE A 92 1.45 -2.96 -12.37
C ILE A 92 2.91 -3.39 -12.27
N GLN A 93 3.57 -3.04 -11.18
CA GLN A 93 4.93 -3.45 -10.87
C GLN A 93 4.95 -4.83 -10.23
N LYS A 94 5.87 -5.69 -10.66
CA LYS A 94 6.01 -7.04 -10.08
C LYS A 94 6.89 -7.00 -8.84
N TYR A 95 6.51 -7.78 -7.81
CA TYR A 95 7.37 -8.01 -6.65
C TYR A 95 7.50 -9.52 -6.34
N ASP A 96 8.63 -9.91 -5.76
CA ASP A 96 8.85 -11.27 -5.28
C ASP A 96 8.28 -11.43 -3.86
N PRO A 97 7.28 -12.32 -3.64
CA PRO A 97 6.68 -12.52 -2.32
C PRO A 97 7.65 -13.11 -1.28
N ARG A 98 8.84 -13.55 -1.69
CA ARG A 98 9.91 -13.99 -0.78
C ARG A 98 10.77 -12.83 -0.30
N LYS A 99 10.73 -11.68 -1.01
CA LYS A 99 11.51 -10.46 -0.72
C LYS A 99 10.60 -9.27 -0.46
N MET A 100 9.62 -9.46 0.43
CA MET A 100 8.69 -8.41 0.84
C MET A 100 9.37 -7.37 1.71
N TYR A 101 9.02 -6.10 1.55
CA TYR A 101 9.44 -4.96 2.38
C TYR A 101 10.95 -4.96 2.71
N THR A 102 11.77 -5.04 1.68
CA THR A 102 13.22 -4.81 1.78
C THR A 102 13.50 -3.32 1.99
N GLU A 103 14.72 -2.97 2.39
CA GLU A 103 15.15 -1.57 2.52
C GLU A 103 14.95 -0.80 1.21
N ASP A 104 15.28 -1.42 0.06
CA ASP A 104 15.06 -0.81 -1.26
C ASP A 104 13.58 -0.57 -1.53
N PHE A 105 12.69 -1.55 -1.19
CA PHE A 105 11.25 -1.38 -1.37
C PHE A 105 10.73 -0.26 -0.47
N ALA A 106 11.16 -0.21 0.78
CA ALA A 106 10.78 0.85 1.71
C ALA A 106 11.25 2.23 1.20
N ALA A 107 12.48 2.32 0.67
CA ALA A 107 13.04 3.56 0.13
C ALA A 107 12.27 4.07 -1.08
N VAL A 108 11.96 3.21 -2.07
CA VAL A 108 11.27 3.63 -3.30
C VAL A 108 9.78 3.92 -3.09
N THR A 109 9.20 3.44 -1.99
CA THR A 109 7.77 3.68 -1.64
C THR A 109 7.59 4.71 -0.54
N LYS A 110 8.64 5.27 0.01
CA LYS A 110 8.60 6.31 1.04
C LYS A 110 7.82 7.54 0.54
N GLY A 111 6.91 8.06 1.36
CA GLY A 111 6.04 9.19 1.04
C GLY A 111 4.93 8.88 0.04
N LYS A 112 4.73 7.61 -0.32
CA LYS A 112 3.76 7.19 -1.34
C LYS A 112 2.56 6.45 -0.75
N THR A 113 1.47 6.50 -1.51
CA THR A 113 0.27 5.68 -1.31
C THR A 113 0.32 4.50 -2.29
N VAL A 114 0.42 3.29 -1.78
CA VAL A 114 0.77 2.11 -2.56
C VAL A 114 -0.27 1.00 -2.40
N LEU A 115 -0.76 0.44 -3.51
CA LEU A 115 -1.55 -0.80 -3.52
C LEU A 115 -0.63 -2.01 -3.74
N ILE A 116 -0.78 -3.03 -2.90
CA ILE A 116 -0.05 -4.30 -2.98
C ILE A 116 -1.04 -5.46 -3.05
N VAL A 117 -0.99 -6.24 -4.12
CA VAL A 117 -1.85 -7.43 -4.31
C VAL A 117 -1.03 -8.69 -4.12
N GLY A 118 -1.38 -9.46 -3.09
CA GLY A 118 -0.70 -10.68 -2.68
C GLY A 118 -1.62 -11.90 -2.55
N HIS A 119 -1.31 -12.75 -1.57
CA HIS A 119 -1.99 -14.02 -1.30
C HIS A 119 -2.40 -14.13 0.16
N SER A 120 -3.22 -15.13 0.52
CA SER A 120 -3.71 -15.32 1.90
C SER A 120 -2.61 -15.41 2.97
N ASN A 121 -1.45 -15.91 2.59
CA ASN A 121 -0.28 -16.01 3.48
C ASN A 121 0.67 -14.81 3.35
N THR A 122 0.79 -14.19 2.19
CA THR A 122 1.79 -13.12 1.99
C THR A 122 1.25 -11.73 2.32
N THR A 123 -0.05 -11.46 2.14
CA THR A 123 -0.66 -10.16 2.46
C THR A 123 -0.48 -9.79 3.94
N PRO A 124 -0.90 -10.63 4.93
CA PRO A 124 -0.69 -10.29 6.34
C PRO A 124 0.80 -10.29 6.75
N VAL A 125 1.62 -11.18 6.16
CA VAL A 125 3.07 -11.19 6.43
C VAL A 125 3.73 -9.91 5.93
N PHE A 126 3.30 -9.37 4.79
CA PHE A 126 3.83 -8.10 4.30
C PHE A 126 3.44 -6.94 5.25
N ALA A 127 2.17 -6.88 5.69
CA ALA A 127 1.74 -5.90 6.69
C ALA A 127 2.57 -6.00 7.99
N ASN A 128 2.80 -7.21 8.50
CA ASN A 128 3.64 -7.46 9.66
C ASN A 128 5.09 -6.96 9.47
N LYS A 129 5.67 -7.20 8.29
CA LYS A 129 7.01 -6.70 7.97
C LYS A 129 7.10 -5.18 7.93
N ILE A 130 6.08 -4.49 7.39
CA ILE A 130 6.00 -3.03 7.42
C ILE A 130 5.91 -2.54 8.86
N LEU A 131 5.07 -3.16 9.68
CA LEU A 131 4.90 -2.80 11.09
C LEU A 131 6.16 -3.07 11.93
N GLY A 132 6.90 -4.13 11.60
CA GLY A 132 8.01 -4.65 12.42
C GLY A 132 7.53 -5.53 13.58
N GLU A 133 6.28 -6.02 13.53
CA GLU A 133 5.68 -6.89 14.55
C GLU A 133 4.80 -7.98 13.92
N GLN A 134 4.56 -9.09 14.64
CA GLN A 134 3.70 -10.20 14.21
C GLN A 134 2.25 -9.99 14.66
N LYS A 135 1.59 -8.97 14.11
CA LYS A 135 0.22 -8.58 14.47
C LYS A 135 -0.84 -9.46 13.82
N TYR A 136 -0.65 -9.82 12.56
CA TYR A 136 -1.64 -10.50 11.74
C TYR A 136 -1.25 -11.94 11.46
N LYS A 137 -2.21 -12.88 11.58
CA LYS A 137 -2.09 -14.28 11.16
C LYS A 137 -2.45 -14.42 9.68
N ASN A 138 -2.17 -15.59 9.08
CA ASN A 138 -2.64 -15.89 7.73
C ASN A 138 -4.16 -15.75 7.61
N MET A 139 -4.61 -15.25 6.45
CA MET A 139 -6.04 -15.10 6.13
C MET A 139 -6.69 -16.47 5.95
N ASP A 140 -7.99 -16.57 6.25
CA ASP A 140 -8.82 -17.72 5.80
C ASP A 140 -8.76 -17.85 4.29
N ASP A 141 -8.79 -19.08 3.76
CA ASP A 141 -8.72 -19.30 2.31
C ASP A 141 -9.97 -18.82 1.54
N ARG A 142 -11.02 -18.44 2.24
CA ARG A 142 -12.25 -17.84 1.68
C ARG A 142 -12.29 -16.32 1.83
N ASP A 143 -11.35 -15.74 2.58
CA ASP A 143 -11.28 -14.28 2.74
C ASP A 143 -10.59 -13.64 1.53
N ASN A 144 -11.39 -13.04 0.66
CA ASN A 144 -10.94 -12.24 -0.47
C ASN A 144 -11.38 -10.76 -0.34
N ALA A 145 -11.98 -10.39 0.80
CA ALA A 145 -12.60 -9.09 1.04
C ALA A 145 -11.79 -8.18 1.98
N SER A 146 -10.86 -8.73 2.74
CA SER A 146 -10.05 -7.96 3.69
C SER A 146 -9.03 -7.05 3.00
N LEU A 147 -9.04 -5.78 3.42
CA LEU A 147 -8.06 -4.74 3.08
C LEU A 147 -7.24 -4.40 4.32
N TYR A 148 -5.95 -4.67 4.29
CA TYR A 148 -5.02 -4.23 5.32
C TYR A 148 -4.49 -2.85 4.93
N ILE A 149 -4.62 -1.89 5.83
CA ILE A 149 -4.11 -0.53 5.65
C ILE A 149 -3.03 -0.30 6.68
N VAL A 150 -1.82 -0.02 6.23
CA VAL A 150 -0.68 0.31 7.10
C VAL A 150 -0.19 1.71 6.75
N THR A 151 -0.13 2.58 7.74
CA THR A 151 0.32 3.97 7.59
C THR A 151 1.56 4.22 8.42
N ILE A 152 2.55 4.89 7.83
CA ILE A 152 3.80 5.32 8.47
C ILE A 152 3.86 6.84 8.42
N VAL A 153 4.00 7.48 9.58
CA VAL A 153 4.19 8.94 9.73
C VAL A 153 5.46 9.18 10.53
N GLY A 154 6.53 9.54 9.85
CA GLY A 154 7.85 9.58 10.49
C GLY A 154 8.30 8.19 10.96
N THR A 155 8.35 7.94 12.27
CA THR A 155 8.67 6.62 12.86
C THR A 155 7.43 5.88 13.38
N GLU A 156 6.28 6.56 13.44
CA GLU A 156 5.04 5.96 13.92
C GLU A 156 4.40 5.09 12.85
N LYS A 157 4.00 3.88 13.23
CA LYS A 157 3.36 2.91 12.34
C LYS A 157 2.01 2.49 12.93
N THR A 158 0.97 2.63 12.15
CA THR A 158 -0.40 2.22 12.52
C THR A 158 -0.98 1.27 11.49
N SER A 159 -1.95 0.47 11.89
CA SER A 159 -2.64 -0.40 10.93
C SER A 159 -4.06 -0.72 11.35
N ARG A 160 -4.92 -0.96 10.35
CA ARG A 160 -6.28 -1.44 10.50
C ARG A 160 -6.65 -2.38 9.36
N ILE A 161 -7.74 -3.13 9.54
CA ILE A 161 -8.36 -3.95 8.50
C ILE A 161 -9.75 -3.37 8.21
N GLU A 162 -10.08 -3.24 6.94
CA GLU A 162 -11.42 -2.95 6.43
C GLU A 162 -11.92 -4.15 5.61
N ILE A 163 -13.23 -4.34 5.53
CA ILE A 163 -13.85 -5.39 4.71
C ILE A 163 -14.61 -4.72 3.58
N LEU A 164 -14.32 -5.08 2.35
CA LEU A 164 -15.08 -4.66 1.17
C LEU A 164 -16.08 -5.74 0.79
N GLU A 165 -17.36 -5.49 1.05
CA GLU A 165 -18.47 -6.36 0.67
C GLU A 165 -18.81 -6.27 -0.83
#